data_babc1361abebf026de28e6708d050d9b
#
_entry.id   babc1361abebf026de28e6708d050d9b
#
_cell.length_a   1.000
_cell.length_b   1.000
_cell.length_c   1.000
_cell.angle_alpha   90.00
_cell.angle_beta   90.00
_cell.angle_gamma   90.00
#
_symmetry.space_group_name_H-M   'P 1'
#
loop_
_entity.id
_entity.type
_entity.pdbx_description
1 polymer ?
#
loop_
_entity_poly.entity_id
_entity_poly.type
_entity_poly.pdbx_seq_one_letter_code
_entity_poly.pdbx_strand_id
1 'polypeptide(L)'
;MQKQTRKLGTPIIVALVVILATGVTVALHRAVSAHDDNEKAVRDLLEQEAVAFEKGDVEALNKMWANDEWVSVFESGGADIGWANYRDHHLIPEMKELKNTKHTLSDIKVRVAGKTAWATFKYSLSGDLKERHIDVNGLATAVLEERNDRWLIVHRHTSARRRAPSPAPAASPAKN
;
A
#
# COMPACT_ATOMS: atom_id res chain seq x y z
N MET A 1 42.72 30.03 -58.76
CA MET A 1 42.19 28.91 -58.00
C MET A 1 41.39 29.45 -56.82
N GLN A 2 40.05 29.49 -56.93
CA GLN A 2 39.14 29.97 -55.88
C GLN A 2 38.64 28.76 -55.07
N LYS A 3 38.97 28.73 -53.78
CA LYS A 3 38.46 27.73 -52.86
C LYS A 3 37.00 28.09 -52.46
N GLN A 4 36.05 27.32 -52.95
CA GLN A 4 34.66 27.41 -52.58
C GLN A 4 34.43 26.72 -51.22
N THR A 5 34.32 27.48 -50.17
CA THR A 5 33.92 26.98 -48.84
C THR A 5 32.41 26.72 -48.84
N ARG A 6 32.00 25.45 -48.89
CA ARG A 6 30.62 25.04 -48.68
C ARG A 6 30.23 25.33 -47.22
N LYS A 7 29.41 26.35 -47.02
CA LYS A 7 28.73 26.55 -45.73
C LYS A 7 27.70 25.43 -45.57
N LEU A 8 28.01 24.47 -44.68
CA LEU A 8 27.00 23.50 -44.25
C LEU A 8 25.86 24.27 -43.57
N GLY A 9 24.68 24.14 -44.13
CA GLY A 9 23.58 25.03 -43.85
C GLY A 9 22.94 24.78 -42.46
N THR A 10 22.64 25.88 -41.86
CA THR A 10 21.79 26.09 -40.66
C THR A 10 20.58 25.15 -40.48
N PRO A 11 19.91 24.58 -41.54
CA PRO A 11 18.75 23.72 -41.37
C PRO A 11 19.03 22.37 -40.71
N ILE A 12 20.24 21.81 -40.85
CA ILE A 12 20.58 20.50 -40.28
C ILE A 12 20.71 20.61 -38.75
N ILE A 13 21.25 21.70 -38.23
CA ILE A 13 21.43 21.94 -36.80
C ILE A 13 20.04 22.15 -36.13
N VAL A 14 19.15 22.89 -36.77
CA VAL A 14 17.78 23.14 -36.26
C VAL A 14 16.97 21.83 -36.21
N ALA A 15 17.05 20.98 -37.23
CA ALA A 15 16.38 19.68 -37.24
C ALA A 15 16.87 18.74 -36.13
N LEU A 16 18.18 18.72 -35.86
CA LEU A 16 18.76 17.89 -34.80
C LEU A 16 18.35 18.37 -33.40
N VAL A 17 18.26 19.65 -33.16
CA VAL A 17 17.81 20.23 -31.87
C VAL A 17 16.33 19.96 -31.63
N VAL A 18 15.47 20.03 -32.66
CA VAL A 18 14.04 19.72 -32.56
C VAL A 18 13.83 18.23 -32.25
N ILE A 19 14.56 17.32 -32.89
CA ILE A 19 14.45 15.87 -32.63
C ILE A 19 14.90 15.53 -31.20
N LEU A 20 15.98 16.15 -30.71
CA LEU A 20 16.43 15.98 -29.31
C LEU A 20 15.39 16.52 -28.31
N ALA A 21 14.82 17.68 -28.55
CA ALA A 21 13.82 18.28 -27.67
C ALA A 21 12.54 17.45 -27.62
N THR A 22 12.04 16.93 -28.74
CA THR A 22 10.86 16.06 -28.78
C THR A 22 11.12 14.70 -28.13
N GLY A 23 12.31 14.13 -28.31
CA GLY A 23 12.71 12.88 -27.65
C GLY A 23 12.74 12.98 -26.12
N VAL A 24 13.28 14.08 -25.59
CA VAL A 24 13.34 14.33 -24.14
C VAL A 24 11.95 14.57 -23.57
N THR A 25 11.08 15.31 -24.24
CA THR A 25 9.70 15.54 -23.75
C THR A 25 8.87 14.26 -23.73
N VAL A 26 8.98 13.39 -24.72
CA VAL A 26 8.28 12.09 -24.75
C VAL A 26 8.80 11.17 -23.66
N ALA A 27 10.10 11.13 -23.43
CA ALA A 27 10.69 10.31 -22.36
C ALA A 27 10.26 10.77 -20.97
N LEU A 28 10.22 12.07 -20.72
CA LEU A 28 9.72 12.65 -19.45
C LEU A 28 8.24 12.36 -19.23
N HIS A 29 7.39 12.50 -20.24
CA HIS A 29 5.96 12.16 -20.12
C HIS A 29 5.75 10.68 -19.80
N ARG A 30 6.50 9.77 -20.43
CA ARG A 30 6.40 8.34 -20.15
C ARG A 30 6.88 7.99 -18.72
N ALA A 31 7.93 8.63 -18.23
CA ALA A 31 8.43 8.40 -16.89
C ALA A 31 7.43 8.87 -15.82
N VAL A 32 6.81 10.02 -16.01
CA VAL A 32 5.76 10.54 -15.10
C VAL A 32 4.53 9.64 -15.12
N SER A 33 4.03 9.24 -16.29
CA SER A 33 2.87 8.34 -16.41
C SER A 33 3.15 6.99 -15.74
N ALA A 34 4.32 6.39 -15.96
CA ALA A 34 4.69 5.12 -15.34
C ALA A 34 4.79 5.22 -13.80
N HIS A 35 5.21 6.37 -13.28
CA HIS A 35 5.23 6.61 -11.83
C HIS A 35 3.81 6.68 -11.24
N ASP A 36 2.92 7.43 -11.88
CA ASP A 36 1.52 7.57 -11.47
C ASP A 36 0.78 6.21 -11.56
N ASP A 37 1.04 5.42 -12.61
CA ASP A 37 0.49 4.08 -12.79
C ASP A 37 0.94 3.12 -11.68
N ASN A 38 2.21 3.20 -11.26
CA ASN A 38 2.76 2.40 -10.17
C ASN A 38 2.19 2.81 -8.80
N GLU A 39 2.06 4.12 -8.52
CA GLU A 39 1.42 4.59 -7.29
C GLU A 39 -0.04 4.11 -7.21
N LYS A 40 -0.76 4.16 -8.36
CA LYS A 40 -2.12 3.64 -8.44
C LYS A 40 -2.17 2.13 -8.22
N ALA A 41 -1.29 1.34 -8.84
CA ALA A 41 -1.24 -0.11 -8.69
C ALA A 41 -1.00 -0.53 -7.23
N VAL A 42 -0.11 0.17 -6.52
CA VAL A 42 0.13 -0.05 -5.08
C VAL A 42 -1.11 0.29 -4.26
N ARG A 43 -1.79 1.39 -4.55
CA ARG A 43 -3.04 1.77 -3.86
C ARG A 43 -4.12 0.72 -4.06
N ASP A 44 -4.37 0.34 -5.31
CA ASP A 44 -5.37 -0.66 -5.68
C ASP A 44 -5.10 -2.01 -4.99
N LEU A 45 -3.82 -2.40 -4.88
CA LEU A 45 -3.43 -3.63 -4.18
C LEU A 45 -3.76 -3.57 -2.69
N LEU A 46 -3.46 -2.46 -2.02
CA LEU A 46 -3.77 -2.28 -0.59
C LEU A 46 -5.29 -2.29 -0.33
N GLU A 47 -6.08 -1.67 -1.20
CA GLU A 47 -7.54 -1.68 -1.10
C GLU A 47 -8.11 -3.09 -1.34
N GLN A 48 -7.57 -3.83 -2.31
CA GLN A 48 -7.95 -5.23 -2.58
C GLN A 48 -7.55 -6.15 -1.42
N GLU A 49 -6.42 -5.91 -0.80
CA GLU A 49 -5.97 -6.69 0.36
C GLU A 49 -6.92 -6.50 1.56
N ALA A 50 -7.38 -5.27 1.82
CA ALA A 50 -8.39 -5.02 2.85
C ALA A 50 -9.72 -5.76 2.55
N VAL A 51 -10.14 -5.78 1.29
CA VAL A 51 -11.34 -6.53 0.85
C VAL A 51 -11.13 -8.04 0.98
N ALA A 52 -9.94 -8.55 0.65
CA ALA A 52 -9.63 -9.97 0.79
C ALA A 52 -9.63 -10.41 2.26
N PHE A 53 -9.07 -9.59 3.16
CA PHE A 53 -9.15 -9.80 4.60
C PHE A 53 -10.61 -9.81 5.09
N GLU A 54 -11.42 -8.83 4.71
CA GLU A 54 -12.84 -8.73 5.08
C GLU A 54 -13.62 -9.98 4.68
N LYS A 55 -13.28 -10.58 3.52
CA LYS A 55 -13.93 -11.80 3.00
C LYS A 55 -13.33 -13.10 3.54
N GLY A 56 -12.20 -13.05 4.23
CA GLY A 56 -11.46 -14.25 4.63
C GLY A 56 -10.80 -14.98 3.45
N ASP A 57 -10.50 -14.27 2.35
CA ASP A 57 -9.92 -14.85 1.12
C ASP A 57 -8.40 -14.99 1.24
N VAL A 58 -7.97 -16.07 1.88
CA VAL A 58 -6.55 -16.40 2.08
C VAL A 58 -5.80 -16.57 0.77
N GLU A 59 -6.47 -17.10 -0.27
CA GLU A 59 -5.83 -17.33 -1.57
C GLU A 59 -5.53 -16.00 -2.29
N ALA A 60 -6.41 -15.02 -2.17
CA ALA A 60 -6.16 -13.68 -2.67
C ALA A 60 -5.00 -13.03 -1.88
N LEU A 61 -5.00 -13.14 -0.56
CA LEU A 61 -3.92 -12.61 0.29
C LEU A 61 -2.55 -13.24 -0.05
N ASN A 62 -2.48 -14.56 -0.29
CA ASN A 62 -1.26 -15.24 -0.73
C ASN A 62 -0.68 -14.67 -2.04
N LYS A 63 -1.50 -14.04 -2.89
CA LYS A 63 -1.04 -13.43 -4.14
C LYS A 63 -0.57 -11.99 -3.96
N MET A 64 -0.92 -11.34 -2.86
CA MET A 64 -0.62 -9.94 -2.57
C MET A 64 0.59 -9.77 -1.64
N TRP A 65 0.93 -10.78 -0.87
CA TRP A 65 2.08 -10.80 0.03
C TRP A 65 3.24 -11.56 -0.59
N ALA A 66 4.47 -11.11 -0.33
CA ALA A 66 5.65 -11.87 -0.68
C ALA A 66 5.73 -13.14 0.18
N ASN A 67 6.10 -14.27 -0.41
CA ASN A 67 6.26 -15.53 0.32
C ASN A 67 7.72 -15.69 0.79
N ASP A 68 8.17 -14.75 1.65
CA ASP A 68 9.53 -14.72 2.15
C ASP A 68 9.59 -14.90 3.66
N GLU A 69 10.69 -15.46 4.14
CA GLU A 69 10.97 -15.62 5.57
C GLU A 69 11.21 -14.30 6.30
N TRP A 70 11.59 -13.24 5.58
CA TRP A 70 11.87 -11.92 6.15
C TRP A 70 10.70 -10.92 6.04
N VAL A 71 9.57 -11.31 5.44
CA VAL A 71 8.32 -10.53 5.54
C VAL A 71 8.06 -10.25 7.02
N SER A 72 7.68 -9.02 7.33
CA SER A 72 7.46 -8.63 8.73
C SER A 72 6.14 -7.91 8.92
N VAL A 73 5.38 -8.31 9.93
CA VAL A 73 4.14 -7.66 10.35
C VAL A 73 4.28 -7.26 11.81
N PHE A 74 4.15 -5.97 12.08
CA PHE A 74 4.21 -5.42 13.43
C PHE A 74 2.85 -4.86 13.81
N GLU A 75 2.27 -5.41 14.85
CA GLU A 75 0.94 -5.05 15.30
C GLU A 75 0.82 -5.11 16.82
N SER A 76 0.25 -4.07 17.43
CA SER A 76 -0.05 -4.04 18.87
C SER A 76 1.14 -4.37 19.79
N GLY A 77 2.37 -4.08 19.32
CA GLY A 77 3.61 -4.43 20.03
C GLY A 77 4.10 -5.85 19.79
N GLY A 78 3.39 -6.66 19.01
CA GLY A 78 3.83 -7.95 18.49
C GLY A 78 4.64 -7.81 17.20
N ALA A 79 5.38 -8.87 16.87
CA ALA A 79 6.17 -8.98 15.64
C ALA A 79 6.04 -10.40 15.08
N ASP A 80 5.45 -10.51 13.91
CA ASP A 80 5.43 -11.72 13.10
C ASP A 80 6.46 -11.61 11.99
N ILE A 81 7.32 -12.61 11.87
CA ILE A 81 8.36 -12.69 10.84
C ILE A 81 8.10 -13.90 9.96
N GLY A 82 8.12 -13.68 8.63
CA GLY A 82 7.78 -14.65 7.61
C GLY A 82 6.28 -14.66 7.29
N TRP A 83 5.97 -14.60 5.97
CA TRP A 83 4.57 -14.62 5.53
C TRP A 83 3.81 -15.86 5.99
N ALA A 84 4.42 -17.05 5.83
CA ALA A 84 3.78 -18.31 6.22
C ALA A 84 3.47 -18.33 7.74
N ASN A 85 4.41 -17.85 8.56
CA ASN A 85 4.21 -17.76 10.01
C ASN A 85 3.05 -16.82 10.36
N TYR A 86 3.07 -15.57 9.84
CA TYR A 86 1.99 -14.61 10.08
C TYR A 86 0.64 -15.15 9.60
N ARG A 87 0.59 -15.66 8.37
CA ARG A 87 -0.64 -16.20 7.77
C ARG A 87 -1.25 -17.31 8.63
N ASP A 88 -0.44 -18.32 9.00
CA ASP A 88 -0.95 -19.55 9.58
C ASP A 88 -1.22 -19.43 11.08
N HIS A 89 -0.43 -18.61 11.79
CA HIS A 89 -0.50 -18.52 13.26
C HIS A 89 -1.20 -17.26 13.78
N HIS A 90 -1.38 -16.23 12.93
CA HIS A 90 -2.05 -14.98 13.31
C HIS A 90 -3.27 -14.71 12.44
N LEU A 91 -3.07 -14.50 11.14
CA LEU A 91 -4.09 -14.00 10.20
C LEU A 91 -5.28 -14.96 10.04
N ILE A 92 -5.04 -16.23 9.74
CA ILE A 92 -6.11 -17.23 9.56
C ILE A 92 -6.91 -17.46 10.84
N PRO A 93 -6.31 -17.61 12.03
CA PRO A 93 -7.05 -17.67 13.29
C PRO A 93 -7.92 -16.43 13.52
N GLU A 94 -7.37 -15.21 13.30
CA GLU A 94 -8.11 -13.97 13.46
C GLU A 94 -9.34 -13.91 12.54
N MET A 95 -9.16 -14.17 11.24
CA MET A 95 -10.26 -14.19 10.27
C MET A 95 -11.34 -15.24 10.57
N LYS A 96 -10.98 -16.35 11.21
CA LYS A 96 -11.96 -17.37 11.65
C LYS A 96 -12.78 -16.92 12.84
N GLU A 97 -12.18 -16.20 13.77
CA GLU A 97 -12.86 -15.73 14.98
C GLU A 97 -13.66 -14.44 14.75
N LEU A 98 -13.17 -13.56 13.90
CA LEU A 98 -13.80 -12.28 13.61
C LEU A 98 -14.96 -12.46 12.62
N LYS A 99 -16.16 -12.03 13.00
CA LYS A 99 -17.39 -12.11 12.19
C LYS A 99 -17.89 -10.71 11.84
N ASN A 100 -18.72 -10.63 10.81
CA ASN A 100 -19.29 -9.35 10.35
C ASN A 100 -18.20 -8.29 10.12
N THR A 101 -17.05 -8.73 9.60
CA THR A 101 -15.85 -7.92 9.44
C THR A 101 -16.07 -6.81 8.42
N LYS A 102 -15.68 -5.60 8.79
CA LYS A 102 -15.56 -4.46 7.89
C LYS A 102 -14.17 -3.88 8.04
N HIS A 103 -13.41 -3.84 6.94
CA HIS A 103 -12.06 -3.29 6.91
C HIS A 103 -11.95 -2.24 5.81
N THR A 104 -11.68 -1.01 6.17
CA THR A 104 -11.59 0.11 5.23
C THR A 104 -10.30 0.87 5.40
N LEU A 105 -9.76 1.33 4.28
CA LEU A 105 -8.58 2.18 4.23
C LEU A 105 -8.97 3.60 3.80
N SER A 106 -8.25 4.58 4.29
CA SER A 106 -8.42 5.98 3.91
C SER A 106 -7.10 6.75 3.99
N ASP A 107 -7.05 7.92 3.35
CA ASP A 107 -5.86 8.79 3.31
C ASP A 107 -4.60 8.06 2.84
N ILE A 108 -4.74 7.14 1.88
CA ILE A 108 -3.61 6.36 1.36
C ILE A 108 -2.69 7.27 0.57
N LYS A 109 -1.46 7.40 1.06
CA LYS A 109 -0.35 8.13 0.41
C LYS A 109 0.71 7.13 0.01
N VAL A 110 0.98 7.04 -1.28
CA VAL A 110 1.98 6.13 -1.86
C VAL A 110 3.19 6.93 -2.33
N ARG A 111 4.37 6.33 -2.25
CA ARG A 111 5.60 6.76 -2.90
C ARG A 111 6.29 5.56 -3.50
N VAL A 112 6.73 5.71 -4.75
CA VAL A 112 7.46 4.68 -5.49
C VAL A 112 8.88 5.16 -5.74
N ALA A 113 9.84 4.27 -5.51
CA ALA A 113 11.27 4.49 -5.77
C ALA A 113 11.86 3.25 -6.45
N GLY A 114 11.91 3.25 -7.77
CA GLY A 114 12.31 2.09 -8.56
C GLY A 114 11.34 0.92 -8.35
N LYS A 115 11.84 -0.19 -7.84
CA LYS A 115 11.07 -1.41 -7.54
C LYS A 115 10.61 -1.51 -6.08
N THR A 116 10.71 -0.43 -5.33
CA THR A 116 10.23 -0.36 -3.95
C THR A 116 9.18 0.73 -3.83
N ALA A 117 8.15 0.46 -3.06
CA ALA A 117 7.15 1.44 -2.68
C ALA A 117 6.92 1.41 -1.18
N TRP A 118 6.50 2.55 -0.64
CA TRP A 118 5.93 2.60 0.69
C TRP A 118 4.63 3.39 0.68
N ALA A 119 3.73 2.99 1.54
CA ALA A 119 2.45 3.65 1.73
C ALA A 119 2.21 3.94 3.21
N THR A 120 1.56 5.08 3.48
CA THR A 120 0.99 5.38 4.78
C THR A 120 -0.50 5.59 4.62
N PHE A 121 -1.30 5.10 5.55
CA PHE A 121 -2.75 5.20 5.48
C PHE A 121 -3.40 5.11 6.86
N LYS A 122 -4.66 5.52 6.93
CA LYS A 122 -5.55 5.22 8.04
C LYS A 122 -6.31 3.94 7.74
N TYR A 123 -6.60 3.16 8.76
CA TYR A 123 -7.48 2.01 8.65
C TYR A 123 -8.57 2.05 9.72
N SER A 124 -9.68 1.44 9.40
CA SER A 124 -10.75 1.14 10.34
C SER A 124 -11.10 -0.34 10.19
N LEU A 125 -11.13 -1.04 11.30
CA LEU A 125 -11.51 -2.45 11.38
C LEU A 125 -12.61 -2.59 12.42
N SER A 126 -13.76 -3.10 12.01
CA SER A 126 -14.84 -3.42 12.92
C SER A 126 -15.35 -4.83 12.66
N GLY A 127 -15.93 -5.45 13.68
CA GLY A 127 -16.48 -6.79 13.60
C GLY A 127 -16.82 -7.35 14.97
N ASP A 128 -17.28 -8.58 15.00
CA ASP A 128 -17.68 -9.26 16.21
C ASP A 128 -16.67 -10.37 16.55
N LEU A 129 -15.95 -10.19 17.64
CA LEU A 129 -15.00 -11.17 18.20
C LEU A 129 -15.63 -11.85 19.40
N LYS A 130 -16.13 -13.08 19.21
CA LYS A 130 -16.94 -13.80 20.22
C LYS A 130 -18.18 -12.97 20.59
N GLU A 131 -18.32 -12.58 21.85
CA GLU A 131 -19.45 -11.79 22.36
C GLU A 131 -19.17 -10.26 22.38
N ARG A 132 -18.04 -9.82 21.83
CA ARG A 132 -17.66 -8.40 21.83
C ARG A 132 -17.62 -7.83 20.44
N HIS A 133 -18.27 -6.71 20.25
CA HIS A 133 -18.03 -5.88 19.08
C HIS A 133 -16.69 -5.15 19.24
N ILE A 134 -15.87 -5.19 18.19
CA ILE A 134 -14.63 -4.40 18.11
C ILE A 134 -14.79 -3.29 17.08
N ASP A 135 -14.21 -2.15 17.39
CA ASP A 135 -14.11 -0.99 16.50
C ASP A 135 -12.74 -0.37 16.74
N VAL A 136 -11.85 -0.56 15.78
CA VAL A 136 -10.45 -0.15 15.86
C VAL A 136 -10.18 0.84 14.75
N ASN A 137 -9.59 1.97 15.09
CA ASN A 137 -9.11 2.98 14.16
C ASN A 137 -7.62 3.20 14.39
N GLY A 138 -6.83 3.14 13.34
CA GLY A 138 -5.39 3.20 13.45
C GLY A 138 -4.69 3.81 12.26
N LEU A 139 -3.37 3.83 12.37
CA LEU A 139 -2.43 4.23 11.33
C LEU A 139 -1.64 3.00 10.89
N ALA A 140 -1.34 2.93 9.60
CA ALA A 140 -0.53 1.87 9.05
C ALA A 140 0.55 2.40 8.12
N THR A 141 1.63 1.66 8.05
CA THR A 141 2.67 1.78 7.02
C THR A 141 2.81 0.42 6.35
N ALA A 142 2.91 0.41 5.04
CA ALA A 142 3.25 -0.77 4.26
C ALA A 142 4.48 -0.47 3.39
N VAL A 143 5.35 -1.48 3.23
CA VAL A 143 6.43 -1.48 2.23
C VAL A 143 6.13 -2.59 1.24
N LEU A 144 6.31 -2.28 -0.04
CA LEU A 144 6.04 -3.20 -1.14
C LEU A 144 7.26 -3.27 -2.06
N GLU A 145 7.41 -4.41 -2.72
CA GLU A 145 8.40 -4.63 -3.76
C GLU A 145 7.75 -5.09 -5.05
N GLU A 146 8.25 -4.58 -6.17
CA GLU A 146 7.88 -5.04 -7.49
C GLU A 146 8.72 -6.27 -7.87
N ARG A 147 8.06 -7.40 -8.08
CA ARG A 147 8.67 -8.66 -8.50
C ARG A 147 7.88 -9.28 -9.64
N ASN A 148 8.54 -9.56 -10.76
CA ASN A 148 7.90 -10.12 -11.95
C ASN A 148 6.66 -9.30 -12.36
N ASP A 149 6.84 -7.99 -12.47
CA ASP A 149 5.82 -7.00 -12.86
C ASP A 149 4.57 -6.99 -11.95
N ARG A 150 4.73 -7.38 -10.67
CA ARG A 150 3.68 -7.32 -9.66
C ARG A 150 4.20 -6.74 -8.36
N TRP A 151 3.43 -5.87 -7.76
CA TRP A 151 3.68 -5.39 -6.41
C TRP A 151 3.31 -6.44 -5.38
N LEU A 152 4.17 -6.65 -4.38
CA LEU A 152 3.95 -7.57 -3.27
C LEU A 152 4.25 -6.85 -1.95
N ILE A 153 3.41 -7.04 -0.94
CA ILE A 153 3.64 -6.49 0.39
C ILE A 153 4.76 -7.30 1.06
N VAL A 154 5.76 -6.60 1.59
CA VAL A 154 6.91 -7.21 2.28
C VAL A 154 6.98 -6.79 3.75
N HIS A 155 6.34 -5.70 4.11
CA HIS A 155 6.25 -5.24 5.49
C HIS A 155 4.93 -4.52 5.74
N ARG A 156 4.37 -4.72 6.94
CA ARG A 156 3.29 -3.93 7.48
C ARG A 156 3.55 -3.59 8.94
N HIS A 157 3.30 -2.35 9.29
CA HIS A 157 3.21 -1.92 10.68
C HIS A 157 1.87 -1.23 10.89
N THR A 158 1.15 -1.65 11.93
CA THR A 158 -0.10 -1.02 12.36
C THR A 158 0.05 -0.49 13.77
N SER A 159 -0.60 0.64 14.04
CA SER A 159 -0.77 1.18 15.38
C SER A 159 -2.19 1.66 15.56
N ALA A 160 -2.83 1.26 16.64
CA ALA A 160 -4.19 1.67 16.98
C ALA A 160 -4.25 2.30 18.36
N ARG A 161 -5.11 3.28 18.52
CA ARG A 161 -5.48 3.73 19.87
C ARG A 161 -6.51 2.77 20.44
N ARG A 162 -6.21 2.17 21.58
CA ARG A 162 -7.27 1.56 22.39
C ARG A 162 -8.20 2.68 22.83
N ARG A 163 -9.47 2.61 22.47
CA ARG A 163 -10.48 3.50 23.05
C ARG A 163 -10.51 3.22 24.54
N ALA A 164 -10.34 4.25 25.37
CA ALA A 164 -10.57 4.10 26.81
C ALA A 164 -12.00 3.54 27.02
N PRO A 165 -12.19 2.62 27.97
CA PRO A 165 -13.53 2.14 28.29
C PRO A 165 -14.43 3.35 28.52
N SER A 166 -15.61 3.37 27.90
CA SER A 166 -16.60 4.40 28.18
C SER A 166 -16.90 4.39 29.69
N PRO A 167 -16.91 5.53 30.39
CA PRO A 167 -17.30 5.52 31.78
C PRO A 167 -18.64 4.81 31.94
N ALA A 168 -18.72 3.91 32.91
CA ALA A 168 -20.00 3.28 33.22
C ALA A 168 -21.06 4.39 33.46
N PRO A 169 -22.30 4.19 32.99
CA PRO A 169 -23.38 5.13 33.28
C PRO A 169 -23.39 5.41 34.77
N ALA A 170 -23.37 6.70 35.14
CA ALA A 170 -23.50 7.09 36.53
C ALA A 170 -24.74 6.44 37.11
N ALA A 171 -24.62 5.68 38.21
CA ALA A 171 -25.75 5.08 38.89
C ALA A 171 -26.75 6.21 39.20
N SER A 172 -27.98 6.06 38.73
CA SER A 172 -29.06 6.97 39.08
C SER A 172 -29.19 7.04 40.62
N PRO A 173 -29.28 8.24 41.20
CA PRO A 173 -29.47 8.35 42.64
C PRO A 173 -30.74 7.62 43.03
N ALA A 174 -30.64 6.72 44.04
CA ALA A 174 -31.81 6.05 44.60
C ALA A 174 -32.83 7.10 45.07
N LYS A 175 -34.05 7.00 44.57
CA LYS A 175 -35.15 7.81 45.09
C LYS A 175 -35.49 7.25 46.47
N ASN A 176 -35.27 8.06 47.51
CA ASN A 176 -35.86 7.89 48.83
C ASN A 176 -37.33 8.28 48.82
#